data_06ec13cf8bda638205e97680565a8723
#
_entry.id   06ec13cf8bda638205e97680565a8723
#
_cell.length_a   1.000
_cell.length_b   1.000
_cell.length_c   1.000
_cell.angle_alpha   90.00
_cell.angle_beta   90.00
_cell.angle_gamma   90.00
#
_symmetry.space_group_name_H-M   'P 1'
#
loop_
_entity.id
_entity.type
_entity.pdbx_description
1 polymer ?
#
loop_
_entity_poly.entity_id
_entity_poly.type
_entity_poly.pdbx_seq_one_letter_code
_entity_poly.pdbx_strand_id
1 'polypeptide(L)'
;MARYRFAYLLTASERGAPHALAVTPLLQGGELVVNETGRRTRDNAQQRPDVALVWPPLSEADYSLIVDGQAVVAGAGLRITPVRAVLHRPSPSSQPAAPGACGSDCVGIS
;
A
#
# COMPACT_ATOMS: atom_id res chain seq x y z
N MET A 1 5.73 12.44 0.08
CA MET A 1 5.97 11.32 -0.85
C MET A 1 6.66 11.76 -2.13
N ALA A 2 7.45 12.83 -2.03
CA ALA A 2 8.15 13.37 -3.21
C ALA A 2 9.10 12.37 -3.87
N ARG A 3 9.58 11.37 -3.14
CA ARG A 3 10.50 10.35 -3.64
C ARG A 3 9.82 9.24 -4.44
N TYR A 4 8.48 9.17 -4.38
CA TYR A 4 7.73 8.07 -4.97
C TYR A 4 6.76 8.63 -6.00
N ARG A 5 6.73 8.04 -7.18
CA ARG A 5 5.92 8.53 -8.30
C ARG A 5 4.49 8.00 -8.28
N PHE A 6 4.34 6.76 -7.87
CA PHE A 6 3.02 6.12 -7.85
C PHE A 6 3.04 4.99 -6.83
N ALA A 7 1.86 4.51 -6.52
CA ALA A 7 1.69 3.38 -5.64
C ALA A 7 0.84 2.31 -6.29
N TYR A 8 0.97 1.09 -5.82
CA TYR A 8 -0.01 0.05 -6.11
C TYR A 8 -1.02 0.02 -4.97
N LEU A 9 -2.28 0.14 -5.32
CA LEU A 9 -3.38 -0.01 -4.38
C LEU A 9 -3.82 -1.47 -4.40
N LEU A 10 -3.72 -2.11 -3.25
CA LEU A 10 -4.06 -3.53 -3.08
C LEU A 10 -5.40 -3.64 -2.38
N THR A 11 -6.33 -4.30 -3.01
CA THR A 11 -7.65 -4.58 -2.45
C THR A 11 -7.94 -6.07 -2.59
N ALA A 12 -8.96 -6.54 -1.89
CA ALA A 12 -9.37 -7.93 -1.97
C ALA A 12 -10.85 -8.00 -2.33
N SER A 13 -11.21 -8.96 -3.16
CA SER A 13 -12.60 -9.23 -3.50
C SER A 13 -13.32 -9.87 -2.32
N GLU A 14 -14.64 -10.00 -2.47
CA GLU A 14 -15.48 -10.68 -1.49
C GLU A 14 -14.97 -12.11 -1.19
N ARG A 15 -14.39 -12.76 -2.18
CA ARG A 15 -13.82 -14.10 -2.02
C ARG A 15 -12.38 -14.08 -1.51
N GLY A 16 -11.82 -12.90 -1.28
CA GLY A 16 -10.45 -12.75 -0.84
C GLY A 16 -9.41 -12.76 -1.96
N ALA A 17 -9.83 -12.70 -3.22
CA ALA A 17 -8.89 -12.62 -4.33
C ALA A 17 -8.21 -11.25 -4.36
N PRO A 18 -6.86 -11.20 -4.37
CA PRO A 18 -6.16 -9.92 -4.39
C PRO A 18 -6.29 -9.22 -5.74
N HIS A 19 -6.28 -7.90 -5.68
CA HIS A 19 -6.34 -7.05 -6.87
C HIS A 19 -5.38 -5.87 -6.66
N ALA A 20 -4.59 -5.55 -7.67
CA ALA A 20 -3.64 -4.44 -7.61
C ALA A 20 -3.92 -3.45 -8.74
N LEU A 21 -3.87 -2.18 -8.41
CA LEU A 21 -4.09 -1.09 -9.35
C LEU A 21 -3.05 0.00 -9.12
N ALA A 22 -2.37 0.45 -10.17
CA ALA A 22 -1.44 1.56 -10.08
C ALA A 22 -2.22 2.87 -9.92
N VAL A 23 -1.89 3.64 -8.90
CA VAL A 23 -2.58 4.89 -8.56
C VAL A 23 -1.58 5.96 -8.17
N THR A 24 -2.03 7.21 -8.17
CA THR A 24 -1.24 8.34 -7.66
C THR A 24 -2.01 9.00 -6.53
N PRO A 25 -1.84 8.53 -5.28
CA PRO A 25 -2.59 9.08 -4.16
C PRO A 25 -2.11 10.48 -3.80
N LEU A 26 -3.04 11.28 -3.29
CA LEU A 26 -2.75 12.61 -2.78
C LEU A 26 -2.98 12.63 -1.28
N LEU A 27 -2.05 13.21 -0.53
CA LEU A 27 -2.20 13.35 0.91
C LEU A 27 -2.98 14.63 1.20
N GLN A 28 -4.13 14.49 1.82
CA GLN A 28 -5.02 15.62 2.15
C GLN A 28 -5.59 15.42 3.55
N GLY A 29 -5.25 16.31 4.45
CA GLY A 29 -5.82 16.28 5.80
C GLY A 29 -5.55 14.99 6.57
N GLY A 30 -4.40 14.38 6.37
CA GLY A 30 -4.07 13.11 7.02
C GLY A 30 -4.64 11.87 6.34
N GLU A 31 -5.39 12.05 5.26
CA GLU A 31 -5.93 10.95 4.47
C GLU A 31 -5.25 10.88 3.11
N LEU A 32 -5.22 9.68 2.53
CA LEU A 32 -4.75 9.47 1.18
C LEU A 32 -5.97 9.40 0.25
N VAL A 33 -5.98 10.26 -0.75
CA VAL A 33 -7.10 10.37 -1.67
C VAL A 33 -6.69 9.85 -3.03
N VAL A 34 -7.45 8.89 -3.54
CA VAL A 34 -7.32 8.39 -4.91
C VAL A 34 -8.55 8.86 -5.66
N ASN A 35 -8.36 9.83 -6.53
CA ASN A 35 -9.49 10.54 -7.16
C ASN A 35 -10.31 9.65 -8.08
N GLU A 36 -9.69 8.67 -8.71
CA GLU A 36 -10.37 7.84 -9.69
C GLU A 36 -9.84 6.42 -9.64
N THR A 37 -10.74 5.47 -9.45
CA THR A 37 -10.41 4.04 -9.48
C THR A 37 -11.41 3.33 -10.38
N GLY A 38 -11.05 2.13 -10.79
CA GLY A 38 -11.99 1.29 -11.50
C GLY A 38 -13.11 0.79 -10.59
N ARG A 39 -14.19 0.34 -11.22
CA ARG A 39 -15.36 -0.17 -10.50
C ARG A 39 -15.00 -1.33 -9.57
N ARG A 40 -14.17 -2.27 -10.07
CA ARG A 40 -13.75 -3.43 -9.28
C ARG A 40 -13.05 -3.01 -7.98
N THR A 41 -12.18 -2.02 -8.06
CA THR A 41 -11.49 -1.51 -6.89
C THR A 41 -12.48 -0.91 -5.89
N ARG A 42 -13.44 -0.13 -6.35
CA ARG A 42 -14.46 0.45 -5.46
C ARG A 42 -15.34 -0.62 -4.83
N ASP A 43 -15.76 -1.61 -5.60
CA ASP A 43 -16.55 -2.71 -5.08
C ASP A 43 -15.78 -3.50 -4.02
N ASN A 44 -14.51 -3.78 -4.28
CA ASN A 44 -13.66 -4.48 -3.32
C ASN A 44 -13.51 -3.68 -2.03
N ALA A 45 -13.22 -2.39 -2.13
CA ALA A 45 -13.04 -1.54 -0.95
C ALA A 45 -14.32 -1.38 -0.14
N GLN A 46 -15.47 -1.40 -0.80
CA GLN A 46 -16.76 -1.32 -0.11
C GLN A 46 -17.04 -2.58 0.68
N GLN A 47 -16.72 -3.74 0.14
CA GLN A 47 -16.91 -5.02 0.81
C GLN A 47 -15.84 -5.29 1.87
N ARG A 48 -14.59 -4.93 1.56
CA ARG A 48 -13.44 -5.13 2.44
C ARG A 48 -12.65 -3.83 2.50
N PRO A 49 -12.92 -3.00 3.51
CA PRO A 49 -12.29 -1.68 3.60
C PRO A 49 -10.80 -1.71 3.93
N ASP A 50 -10.27 -2.81 4.42
CA ASP A 50 -8.86 -2.93 4.70
C ASP A 50 -8.10 -3.04 3.38
N VAL A 51 -7.26 -2.03 3.11
CA VAL A 51 -6.50 -1.93 1.87
C VAL A 51 -5.04 -1.61 2.19
N ALA A 52 -4.19 -1.75 1.19
CA ALA A 52 -2.78 -1.37 1.33
C ALA A 52 -2.34 -0.57 0.11
N LEU A 53 -1.42 0.35 0.34
CA LEU A 53 -0.73 1.08 -0.72
C LEU A 53 0.74 0.75 -0.63
N VAL A 54 1.34 0.41 -1.77
CA VAL A 54 2.76 0.07 -1.85
C VAL A 54 3.41 1.01 -2.85
N TRP A 55 4.31 1.86 -2.36
CA TRP A 55 5.18 2.66 -3.22
C TRP A 55 6.45 1.86 -3.45
N PRO A 56 6.70 1.41 -4.69
CA PRO A 56 7.91 0.64 -4.97
C PRO A 56 9.15 1.53 -4.83
N PRO A 57 10.32 0.92 -4.55
CA PRO A 57 11.54 1.69 -4.44
C PRO A 57 11.96 2.24 -5.80
N LEU A 58 12.70 3.36 -5.79
CA LEU A 58 13.25 3.95 -6.99
C LEU A 58 14.46 3.15 -7.50
N SER A 59 15.10 2.39 -6.64
CA SER A 59 16.21 1.51 -6.97
C SER A 59 16.21 0.32 -6.02
N GLU A 60 17.01 -0.71 -6.36
CA GLU A 60 17.12 -1.91 -5.52
C GLU A 60 17.64 -1.62 -4.11
N ALA A 61 18.39 -0.53 -3.95
CA ALA A 61 18.95 -0.15 -2.66
C ALA A 61 17.99 0.63 -1.79
N ASP A 62 16.88 1.10 -2.33
CA ASP A 62 15.92 1.92 -1.62
C ASP A 62 14.84 1.07 -0.94
N TYR A 63 14.14 1.71 -0.01
CA TYR A 63 13.01 1.09 0.67
C TYR A 63 11.73 1.21 -0.15
N SER A 64 10.88 0.20 -0.05
CA SER A 64 9.47 0.33 -0.41
C SER A 64 8.73 0.96 0.75
N LEU A 65 7.74 1.80 0.46
CA LEU A 65 6.85 2.33 1.47
C LEU A 65 5.53 1.57 1.38
N ILE A 66 5.11 0.98 2.49
CA ILE A 66 3.88 0.22 2.57
C ILE A 66 2.97 0.88 3.60
N VAL A 67 1.77 1.25 3.18
CA VAL A 67 0.78 1.88 4.07
C VAL A 67 -0.46 1.01 4.09
N ASP A 68 -0.80 0.51 5.27
CA ASP A 68 -2.08 -0.16 5.50
C ASP A 68 -3.10 0.90 5.93
N GLY A 69 -4.31 0.79 5.43
CA GLY A 69 -5.34 1.74 5.76
C GLY A 69 -6.74 1.20 5.58
N GLN A 70 -7.70 2.04 5.90
CA GLN A 70 -9.12 1.72 5.69
C GLN A 70 -9.70 2.68 4.67
N ALA A 71 -10.36 2.14 3.68
CA ALA A 71 -10.88 2.88 2.54
C ALA A 71 -12.37 3.10 2.65
N VAL A 72 -12.79 4.28 2.20
CA VAL A 72 -14.20 4.61 2.00
C VAL A 72 -14.35 5.07 0.56
N VAL A 73 -15.36 4.56 -0.11
CA VAL A 73 -15.65 4.98 -1.49
C VAL A 73 -16.11 6.44 -1.46
N ALA A 74 -15.47 7.25 -2.28
CA ALA A 74 -15.77 8.69 -2.40
C ALA A 74 -15.84 9.06 -3.87
N GLY A 75 -17.05 9.26 -4.38
CA GLY A 75 -17.26 9.53 -5.80
C GLY A 75 -16.72 8.41 -6.67
N ALA A 76 -15.86 8.73 -7.61
CA ALA A 76 -15.24 7.76 -8.52
C ALA A 76 -13.96 7.15 -7.94
N GLY A 77 -13.58 7.50 -6.72
CA GLY A 77 -12.34 7.06 -6.10
C GLY A 77 -12.51 6.59 -4.67
N LEU A 78 -11.43 6.71 -3.91
CA LEU A 78 -11.38 6.26 -2.52
C LEU A 78 -10.73 7.32 -1.65
N ARG A 79 -11.14 7.36 -0.38
CA ARG A 79 -10.42 8.05 0.69
C ARG A 79 -9.91 6.98 1.64
N ILE A 80 -8.62 7.04 1.93
CA ILE A 80 -7.96 6.02 2.73
C ILE A 80 -7.37 6.65 3.98
N THR A 81 -7.81 6.16 5.14
CA THR A 81 -7.26 6.57 6.42
C THR A 81 -6.10 5.64 6.77
N PRO A 82 -4.85 6.14 6.83
CA PRO A 82 -3.72 5.30 7.17
C PRO A 82 -3.84 4.75 8.59
N VAL A 83 -3.53 3.48 8.73
CA VAL A 83 -3.50 2.80 10.03
C VAL A 83 -2.07 2.48 10.43
N ARG A 84 -1.25 2.09 9.47
CA ARG A 84 0.13 1.70 9.71
C ARG A 84 0.96 2.02 8.48
N ALA A 85 2.19 2.45 8.68
CA ALA A 85 3.15 2.67 7.60
C ALA A 85 4.47 2.02 7.94
N VAL A 86 5.09 1.38 6.94
CA VAL A 86 6.34 0.63 7.10
C VAL A 86 7.24 0.92 5.90
N LEU A 87 8.51 1.17 6.19
CA LEU A 87 9.54 1.15 5.16
C LEU A 87 10.16 -0.24 5.15
N HIS A 88 10.22 -0.84 3.98
CA HIS A 88 10.69 -2.20 3.80
C HIS A 88 11.74 -2.27 2.69
N ARG A 89 12.81 -3.00 2.95
CA ARG A 89 13.86 -3.26 1.96
C ARG A 89 14.31 -4.71 2.12
N PRO A 90 14.41 -5.46 1.01
CA PRO A 90 14.96 -6.83 1.08
C PRO A 90 16.37 -6.80 1.63
N SER A 91 16.70 -7.80 2.44
CA SER A 91 18.05 -7.94 2.98
C SER A 91 19.05 -8.15 1.83
N PRO A 92 20.17 -7.42 1.81
CA PRO A 92 21.20 -7.63 0.79
C PRO A 92 21.95 -8.95 0.96
N SER A 93 21.78 -9.63 2.10
CA SER A 93 22.44 -10.91 2.35
C SER A 93 21.86 -12.01 1.49
N SER A 94 22.73 -12.84 0.91
CA SER A 94 22.31 -14.02 0.18
C SER A 94 22.02 -15.20 1.10
N GLN A 95 22.28 -15.08 2.39
CA GLN A 95 22.03 -16.15 3.36
C GLN A 95 20.57 -16.16 3.75
N PRO A 96 19.99 -17.37 3.91
CA PRO A 96 18.61 -17.44 4.38
C PRO A 96 18.51 -16.90 5.80
N ALA A 97 17.38 -16.23 6.09
CA ALA A 97 17.11 -15.74 7.42
C ALA A 97 16.94 -16.90 8.40
N ALA A 98 17.36 -16.70 9.64
CA ALA A 98 17.11 -17.68 10.69
C ALA A 98 15.59 -17.81 10.91
N PRO A 99 15.11 -19.00 11.36
CA PRO A 99 13.70 -19.17 11.67
C PRO A 99 13.22 -18.08 12.64
N GLY A 100 12.12 -17.43 12.30
CA GLY A 100 11.58 -16.35 13.10
C GLY A 100 12.23 -15.00 12.90
N ALA A 101 13.32 -14.90 12.13
CA ALA A 101 13.97 -13.64 11.83
C ALA A 101 13.33 -13.01 10.59
N CYS A 102 13.35 -11.66 10.57
CA CYS A 102 12.92 -10.95 9.38
C CYS A 102 14.03 -11.03 8.32
N GLY A 103 13.69 -11.51 7.11
CA GLY A 103 14.63 -11.59 5.99
C GLY A 103 14.84 -10.28 5.26
N SER A 104 14.37 -9.17 5.79
CA SER A 104 14.43 -7.86 5.17
C SER A 104 14.46 -6.78 6.25
N ASP A 105 14.86 -5.56 5.86
CA ASP A 105 14.83 -4.41 6.74
C ASP A 105 13.40 -3.87 6.79
N CYS A 106 12.82 -3.83 7.98
CA CYS A 106 11.49 -3.29 8.19
C CYS A 106 11.57 -2.20 9.25
N VAL A 107 11.13 -1.01 8.87
CA VAL A 107 11.11 0.13 9.79
C VAL A 107 9.67 0.63 9.88
N GLY A 108 9.11 0.55 11.08
CA GLY A 108 7.76 1.05 11.31
C GLY A 108 7.78 2.58 11.39
N ILE A 109 6.86 3.20 10.67
CA ILE A 109 6.61 4.64 10.74
C ILE A 109 5.11 4.85 10.91
N SER A 110 4.72 5.56 11.92
CA SER A 110 3.31 5.78 12.22
C SER A 110 2.94 7.24 12.19
#